data_f8dc4ccf07fb1e531da366ed2027e311
#
_entry.id   f8dc4ccf07fb1e531da366ed2027e311
#
_cell.length_a   1.000
_cell.length_b   1.000
_cell.length_c   1.000
_cell.angle_alpha   90.00
_cell.angle_beta   90.00
_cell.angle_gamma   90.00
#
_symmetry.space_group_name_H-M   'P 1'
#
loop_
_entity.id
_entity.type
_entity.pdbx_description
1 polymer ?
#
loop_
_entity_poly.entity_id
_entity_poly.type
_entity_poly.pdbx_seq_one_letter_code
_entity_poly.pdbx_strand_id
1 'polypeptide(L)'
;MKTIAYLSSKVTLPGSPTRRPDAFEHDRMMTALHAPFAERGMRVVDVDWADPNQDWTRFDAAIIGTTWDYWDHKDAFLATLRAIEAVTPLFNPADLVAWNAHKGYLRDLQARGARQIPTVWIDTVNEQTAAAAFGRLESDDLVFKRQVGAGAAGQFRLSRGEALPHMPHPMMVQPFLQTIQSEGELSFIFIDGEFCHALVKRAAAGDYRIQSAYGGVEEAIQPSAGDLAAARAILETLDNPPLYGRVDMVRGLDGALLLMELELIEPYLYPLEGPDLGPRLAAAMARRIG
;
A
#
# COMPACT_ATOMS: atom_id res chain seq x y z
N MET A 1 -12.22 21.70 -18.86
CA MET A 1 -11.83 20.30 -18.54
C MET A 1 -10.83 20.41 -17.41
N LYS A 2 -11.13 19.83 -16.25
CA LYS A 2 -10.24 19.87 -15.08
C LYS A 2 -9.02 18.96 -15.30
N THR A 3 -7.86 19.39 -14.82
CA THR A 3 -6.61 18.62 -14.94
C THR A 3 -6.19 18.08 -13.59
N ILE A 4 -6.05 16.76 -13.50
CA ILE A 4 -5.70 16.04 -12.29
C ILE A 4 -4.26 15.55 -12.40
N ALA A 5 -3.40 15.98 -11.47
CA ALA A 5 -2.06 15.45 -11.36
C ALA A 5 -2.10 14.04 -10.76
N TYR A 6 -1.56 13.06 -11.46
CA TYR A 6 -1.29 11.72 -10.93
C TYR A 6 0.20 11.65 -10.58
N LEU A 7 0.51 11.73 -9.28
CA LEU A 7 1.89 11.77 -8.81
C LEU A 7 2.54 10.41 -9.05
N SER A 8 3.62 10.43 -9.80
CA SER A 8 4.42 9.28 -10.17
C SER A 8 5.90 9.56 -9.87
N SER A 9 6.76 8.61 -10.09
CA SER A 9 8.20 8.80 -9.93
C SER A 9 8.97 8.41 -11.19
N LYS A 10 10.23 8.83 -11.29
CA LYS A 10 11.09 8.45 -12.42
C LYS A 10 11.22 6.95 -12.61
N VAL A 11 11.07 6.17 -11.53
CA VAL A 11 11.15 4.70 -11.62
C VAL A 11 9.88 4.06 -12.22
N THR A 12 8.81 4.83 -12.41
CA THR A 12 7.54 4.34 -13.00
C THR A 12 7.17 5.03 -14.30
N LEU A 13 7.60 6.27 -14.51
CA LEU A 13 7.23 7.07 -15.68
C LEU A 13 7.73 6.47 -17.00
N PRO A 14 6.92 6.51 -18.08
CA PRO A 14 7.33 6.07 -19.42
C PRO A 14 8.57 6.83 -19.93
N GLY A 15 9.48 6.11 -20.59
CA GLY A 15 10.68 6.69 -21.16
C GLY A 15 11.81 7.00 -20.17
N SER A 16 11.61 6.81 -18.89
CA SER A 16 12.66 6.98 -17.89
C SER A 16 13.74 5.88 -18.01
N PRO A 17 15.04 6.24 -17.97
CA PRO A 17 16.13 5.27 -18.01
C PRO A 17 16.24 4.42 -16.73
N THR A 18 15.61 4.86 -15.65
CA THR A 18 15.60 4.16 -14.34
C THR A 18 14.30 3.40 -14.10
N ARG A 19 13.50 3.21 -15.15
CA ARG A 19 12.18 2.57 -15.04
C ARG A 19 12.31 1.14 -14.55
N ARG A 20 11.51 0.79 -13.53
CA ARG A 20 11.48 -0.54 -12.91
C ARG A 20 10.81 -1.57 -13.85
N PRO A 21 11.16 -2.86 -13.73
CA PRO A 21 10.50 -3.93 -14.50
C PRO A 21 8.99 -4.05 -14.23
N ASP A 22 8.54 -3.71 -13.01
CA ASP A 22 7.13 -3.76 -12.59
C ASP A 22 6.37 -2.44 -12.90
N ALA A 23 6.99 -1.46 -13.54
CA ALA A 23 6.33 -0.21 -13.93
C ALA A 23 5.20 -0.37 -14.98
N PHE A 24 5.01 -1.57 -15.54
CA PHE A 24 3.82 -1.87 -16.35
C PHE A 24 2.51 -1.72 -15.53
N GLU A 25 2.57 -1.86 -14.21
CA GLU A 25 1.43 -1.65 -13.32
C GLU A 25 1.00 -0.16 -13.33
N HIS A 26 1.95 0.77 -13.42
CA HIS A 26 1.66 2.19 -13.68
C HIS A 26 0.90 2.37 -15.01
N ASP A 27 1.36 1.73 -16.10
CA ASP A 27 0.69 1.85 -17.40
C ASP A 27 -0.74 1.31 -17.36
N ARG A 28 -0.97 0.22 -16.62
CA ARG A 28 -2.31 -0.35 -16.39
C ARG A 28 -3.21 0.62 -15.63
N MET A 29 -2.68 1.26 -14.57
CA MET A 29 -3.41 2.29 -13.83
C MET A 29 -3.80 3.45 -14.74
N MET A 30 -2.86 4.02 -15.49
CA MET A 30 -3.15 5.14 -16.40
C MET A 30 -4.18 4.75 -17.46
N THR A 31 -4.06 3.55 -18.03
CA THR A 31 -5.04 3.02 -18.99
C THR A 31 -6.44 2.94 -18.39
N ALA A 32 -6.56 2.48 -17.14
CA ALA A 32 -7.85 2.37 -16.46
C ALA A 32 -8.47 3.72 -16.09
N LEU A 33 -7.65 4.77 -15.92
CA LEU A 33 -8.12 6.10 -15.48
C LEU A 33 -8.50 7.03 -16.63
N HIS A 34 -7.79 7.00 -17.76
CA HIS A 34 -7.92 8.02 -18.80
C HIS A 34 -9.35 8.18 -19.33
N ALA A 35 -9.98 7.12 -19.80
CA ALA A 35 -11.32 7.19 -20.38
C ALA A 35 -12.41 7.58 -19.36
N PRO A 36 -12.50 6.94 -18.16
CA PRO A 36 -13.51 7.30 -17.16
C PRO A 36 -13.39 8.75 -16.64
N PHE A 37 -12.16 9.28 -16.53
CA PHE A 37 -11.95 10.65 -16.14
C PHE A 37 -12.36 11.62 -17.27
N ALA A 38 -12.02 11.30 -18.52
CA ALA A 38 -12.40 12.11 -19.69
C ALA A 38 -13.92 12.22 -19.84
N GLU A 39 -14.65 11.12 -19.63
CA GLU A 39 -16.13 11.08 -19.62
C GLU A 39 -16.75 12.03 -18.58
N ARG A 40 -16.00 12.42 -17.54
CA ARG A 40 -16.42 13.37 -16.51
C ARG A 40 -15.79 14.75 -16.66
N GLY A 41 -15.24 15.05 -17.84
CA GLY A 41 -14.64 16.36 -18.12
C GLY A 41 -13.31 16.58 -17.36
N MET A 42 -12.64 15.52 -16.96
CA MET A 42 -11.32 15.55 -16.29
C MET A 42 -10.25 14.93 -17.17
N ARG A 43 -9.02 15.40 -17.05
CA ARG A 43 -7.82 14.82 -17.68
C ARG A 43 -6.82 14.45 -16.61
N VAL A 44 -6.41 13.20 -16.56
CA VAL A 44 -5.32 12.72 -15.71
C VAL A 44 -3.99 12.90 -16.42
N VAL A 45 -2.99 13.43 -15.72
CA VAL A 45 -1.65 13.69 -16.25
C VAL A 45 -0.61 13.14 -15.28
N ASP A 46 0.30 12.33 -15.79
CA ASP A 46 1.45 11.82 -15.02
C ASP A 46 2.39 12.96 -14.68
N VAL A 47 2.81 13.03 -13.43
CA VAL A 47 3.74 14.07 -12.97
C VAL A 47 4.78 13.45 -12.05
N ASP A 48 6.05 13.71 -12.32
CA ASP A 48 7.13 13.36 -11.39
C ASP A 48 6.99 14.19 -10.12
N TRP A 49 6.73 13.53 -8.98
CA TRP A 49 6.60 14.18 -7.70
C TRP A 49 7.86 14.94 -7.27
N ALA A 50 9.02 14.53 -7.78
CA ALA A 50 10.33 15.08 -7.44
C ALA A 50 10.82 16.14 -8.43
N ASP A 51 10.03 16.54 -9.46
CA ASP A 51 10.40 17.60 -10.36
C ASP A 51 10.38 18.98 -9.67
N PRO A 52 11.52 19.64 -9.44
CA PRO A 52 11.58 20.92 -8.75
C PRO A 52 10.98 22.08 -9.57
N ASN A 53 10.74 21.88 -10.86
CA ASN A 53 10.20 22.91 -11.76
C ASN A 53 8.69 22.77 -11.94
N GLN A 54 8.05 21.81 -11.25
CA GLN A 54 6.62 21.57 -11.40
C GLN A 54 5.80 22.70 -10.77
N ASP A 55 5.00 23.37 -11.60
CA ASP A 55 3.99 24.33 -11.12
C ASP A 55 2.69 23.57 -10.75
N TRP A 56 2.46 23.42 -9.46
CA TRP A 56 1.30 22.69 -8.93
C TRP A 56 -0.01 23.47 -9.07
N THR A 57 0.04 24.81 -9.18
CA THR A 57 -1.16 25.66 -9.29
C THR A 57 -1.93 25.45 -10.59
N ARG A 58 -1.33 24.81 -11.58
CA ARG A 58 -1.95 24.50 -12.87
C ARG A 58 -2.88 23.27 -12.84
N PHE A 59 -2.97 22.57 -11.72
CA PHE A 59 -3.84 21.41 -11.54
C PHE A 59 -5.04 21.76 -10.68
N ASP A 60 -6.19 21.16 -11.01
CA ASP A 60 -7.43 21.31 -10.24
C ASP A 60 -7.45 20.38 -9.01
N ALA A 61 -6.68 19.31 -9.05
CA ALA A 61 -6.44 18.39 -7.93
C ALA A 61 -5.18 17.53 -8.19
N ALA A 62 -4.68 16.91 -7.12
CA ALA A 62 -3.62 15.92 -7.18
C ALA A 62 -4.06 14.63 -6.45
N ILE A 63 -3.67 13.48 -7.00
CA ILE A 63 -3.75 12.16 -6.40
C ILE A 63 -2.37 11.52 -6.40
N ILE A 64 -2.06 10.81 -5.31
CA ILE A 64 -0.80 10.08 -5.24
C ILE A 64 -1.00 8.76 -5.97
N GLY A 65 -0.11 8.47 -6.89
CA GLY A 65 -0.16 7.28 -7.71
C GLY A 65 1.03 6.38 -7.47
N THR A 66 1.86 6.22 -8.48
CA THR A 66 2.99 5.27 -8.46
C THR A 66 4.31 5.96 -8.11
N THR A 67 4.36 6.56 -6.93
CA THR A 67 5.54 7.24 -6.38
C THR A 67 6.53 6.26 -5.75
N TRP A 68 6.90 5.19 -6.48
CA TRP A 68 7.58 3.98 -5.98
C TRP A 68 9.10 4.13 -5.72
N ASP A 69 9.47 5.29 -5.24
CA ASP A 69 10.81 5.63 -4.72
C ASP A 69 10.73 6.50 -3.46
N TYR A 70 9.51 6.87 -3.02
CA TYR A 70 9.33 7.82 -1.92
C TYR A 70 9.96 7.36 -0.60
N TRP A 71 10.02 6.06 -0.33
CA TRP A 71 10.57 5.53 0.93
C TRP A 71 12.08 5.78 1.08
N ASP A 72 12.81 5.94 -0.02
CA ASP A 72 14.21 6.32 -0.01
C ASP A 72 14.39 7.85 0.14
N HIS A 73 13.31 8.61 -0.09
CA HIS A 73 13.27 10.08 -0.08
C HIS A 73 12.11 10.64 0.76
N LYS A 74 11.71 9.91 1.81
CA LYS A 74 10.47 10.16 2.56
C LYS A 74 10.28 11.62 2.98
N ASP A 75 11.31 12.26 3.54
CA ASP A 75 11.19 13.63 4.06
C ASP A 75 10.98 14.65 2.93
N ALA A 76 11.68 14.49 1.80
CA ALA A 76 11.49 15.30 0.60
C ALA A 76 10.09 15.07 0.00
N PHE A 77 9.64 13.83 -0.07
CA PHE A 77 8.30 13.48 -0.54
C PHE A 77 7.22 14.16 0.29
N LEU A 78 7.27 14.04 1.62
CA LEU A 78 6.31 14.68 2.52
C LEU A 78 6.36 16.22 2.43
N ALA A 79 7.53 16.81 2.22
CA ALA A 79 7.66 18.25 1.97
C ALA A 79 6.97 18.66 0.65
N THR A 80 7.15 17.87 -0.42
CA THR A 80 6.47 18.10 -1.70
C THR A 80 4.96 17.98 -1.57
N LEU A 81 4.44 16.95 -0.87
CA LEU A 81 2.99 16.81 -0.66
C LEU A 81 2.38 17.99 0.08
N ARG A 82 3.04 18.52 1.10
CA ARG A 82 2.59 19.73 1.80
C ARG A 82 2.62 20.97 0.91
N ALA A 83 3.63 21.09 0.04
CA ALA A 83 3.71 22.18 -0.92
C ALA A 83 2.57 22.10 -1.97
N ILE A 84 2.23 20.90 -2.43
CA ILE A 84 1.08 20.65 -3.31
C ILE A 84 -0.21 21.06 -2.58
N GLU A 85 -0.44 20.53 -1.38
CA GLU A 85 -1.67 20.72 -0.61
C GLU A 85 -1.92 22.19 -0.27
N ALA A 86 -0.86 22.99 -0.15
CA ALA A 86 -0.96 24.45 0.09
C ALA A 86 -1.58 25.22 -1.09
N VAL A 87 -1.58 24.67 -2.31
CA VAL A 87 -2.02 25.38 -3.53
C VAL A 87 -3.02 24.57 -4.37
N THR A 88 -3.12 23.27 -4.16
CA THR A 88 -3.94 22.34 -4.96
C THR A 88 -4.51 21.27 -4.04
N PRO A 89 -5.82 20.96 -4.10
CA PRO A 89 -6.40 19.86 -3.33
C PRO A 89 -5.65 18.55 -3.56
N LEU A 90 -5.15 17.93 -2.49
CA LEU A 90 -4.44 16.65 -2.53
C LEU A 90 -5.32 15.54 -1.91
N PHE A 91 -5.43 14.42 -2.59
CA PHE A 91 -6.15 13.22 -2.15
C PHE A 91 -5.21 12.00 -2.26
N ASN A 92 -4.93 11.27 -1.24
CA ASN A 92 -5.10 11.35 0.21
C ASN A 92 -4.22 12.48 0.79
N PRO A 93 -4.66 13.20 1.84
CA PRO A 93 -3.97 14.40 2.31
C PRO A 93 -2.60 14.12 2.94
N ALA A 94 -1.72 15.12 2.94
CA ALA A 94 -0.33 15.00 3.36
C ALA A 94 -0.15 14.45 4.80
N ASP A 95 -1.03 14.80 5.73
CA ASP A 95 -0.95 14.30 7.10
C ASP A 95 -1.34 12.82 7.20
N LEU A 96 -2.32 12.36 6.41
CA LEU A 96 -2.68 10.94 6.31
C LEU A 96 -1.49 10.14 5.75
N VAL A 97 -0.83 10.67 4.72
CA VAL A 97 0.36 10.07 4.12
C VAL A 97 1.52 10.02 5.12
N ALA A 98 1.78 11.11 5.85
CA ALA A 98 2.84 11.17 6.85
C ALA A 98 2.65 10.12 7.95
N TRP A 99 1.40 9.91 8.40
CA TRP A 99 1.05 8.87 9.36
C TRP A 99 1.24 7.47 8.77
N ASN A 100 0.77 7.23 7.56
CA ASN A 100 0.81 5.91 6.92
C ASN A 100 2.22 5.52 6.42
N ALA A 101 3.13 6.49 6.17
CA ALA A 101 4.48 6.24 5.69
C ALA A 101 5.38 5.48 6.67
N HIS A 102 5.00 5.39 7.93
CA HIS A 102 5.70 4.61 8.94
C HIS A 102 4.76 3.53 9.48
N LYS A 103 5.15 2.25 9.37
CA LYS A 103 4.29 1.10 9.77
C LYS A 103 3.84 1.13 11.25
N GLY A 104 4.36 2.05 12.04
CA GLY A 104 3.86 2.38 13.39
C GLY A 104 2.37 2.70 13.43
N TYR A 105 1.75 3.10 12.31
CA TYR A 105 0.29 3.28 12.19
C TYR A 105 -0.50 2.02 12.59
N LEU A 106 0.10 0.84 12.45
CA LEU A 106 -0.52 -0.41 12.88
C LEU A 106 -0.78 -0.43 14.40
N ARG A 107 0.09 0.21 15.22
CA ARG A 107 -0.15 0.34 16.66
C ARG A 107 -1.40 1.17 16.95
N ASP A 108 -1.57 2.26 16.19
CA ASP A 108 -2.71 3.15 16.33
C ASP A 108 -4.01 2.44 15.92
N LEU A 109 -3.96 1.69 14.81
CA LEU A 109 -5.09 0.88 14.37
C LEU A 109 -5.44 -0.22 15.40
N GLN A 110 -4.45 -0.88 15.98
CA GLN A 110 -4.65 -1.86 17.03
C GLN A 110 -5.32 -1.23 18.27
N ALA A 111 -4.87 -0.05 18.68
CA ALA A 111 -5.47 0.69 19.78
C ALA A 111 -6.92 1.09 19.51
N ARG A 112 -7.30 1.26 18.23
CA ARG A 112 -8.67 1.51 17.77
C ARG A 112 -9.48 0.23 17.52
N GLY A 113 -8.94 -0.95 17.87
CA GLY A 113 -9.64 -2.24 17.81
C GLY A 113 -9.39 -3.07 16.54
N ALA A 114 -8.52 -2.64 15.63
CA ALA A 114 -8.17 -3.43 14.45
C ALA A 114 -7.48 -4.74 14.86
N ARG A 115 -7.97 -5.86 14.34
CA ARG A 115 -7.30 -7.16 14.48
C ARG A 115 -6.14 -7.22 13.48
N GLN A 116 -4.93 -7.43 13.99
CA GLN A 116 -3.73 -7.52 13.17
C GLN A 116 -2.83 -8.67 13.58
N ILE A 117 -1.84 -8.97 12.76
CA ILE A 117 -0.80 -9.96 13.07
C ILE A 117 -0.05 -9.50 14.32
N PRO A 118 0.16 -10.34 15.34
CA PRO A 118 0.97 -10.01 16.50
C PRO A 118 2.33 -9.46 16.07
N THR A 119 2.74 -8.31 16.60
CA THR A 119 3.91 -7.60 16.12
C THR A 119 4.82 -7.18 17.26
N VAL A 120 6.12 -7.45 17.14
CA VAL A 120 7.19 -6.92 17.97
C VAL A 120 7.95 -5.86 17.17
N TRP A 121 8.22 -4.73 17.80
CA TRP A 121 8.93 -3.60 17.21
C TRP A 121 10.35 -3.55 17.73
N ILE A 122 11.33 -3.47 16.84
CA ILE A 122 12.77 -3.51 17.16
C ILE A 122 13.44 -2.33 16.47
N ASP A 123 14.02 -1.43 17.27
CA ASP A 123 14.75 -0.27 16.73
C ASP A 123 16.17 -0.65 16.29
N THR A 124 16.82 -1.58 16.99
CA THR A 124 18.14 -2.11 16.63
C THR A 124 18.11 -3.63 16.66
N VAL A 125 18.30 -4.25 15.49
CA VAL A 125 18.31 -5.71 15.36
C VAL A 125 19.69 -6.26 15.74
N ASN A 126 19.71 -7.18 16.70
CA ASN A 126 20.86 -7.98 17.11
C ASN A 126 20.37 -9.35 17.62
N GLU A 127 21.28 -10.26 17.95
CA GLU A 127 20.93 -11.62 18.40
C GLU A 127 20.00 -11.61 19.64
N GLN A 128 20.23 -10.70 20.59
CA GLN A 128 19.42 -10.60 21.80
C GLN A 128 17.99 -10.14 21.49
N THR A 129 17.83 -9.08 20.67
CA THR A 129 16.50 -8.55 20.30
C THR A 129 15.74 -9.51 19.40
N ALA A 130 16.42 -10.22 18.50
CA ALA A 130 15.83 -11.26 17.68
C ALA A 130 15.37 -12.46 18.52
N ALA A 131 16.22 -12.96 19.42
CA ALA A 131 15.87 -14.06 20.34
C ALA A 131 14.65 -13.68 21.22
N ALA A 132 14.60 -12.44 21.71
CA ALA A 132 13.45 -11.95 22.47
C ALA A 132 12.16 -11.90 21.64
N ALA A 133 12.24 -11.57 20.34
CA ALA A 133 11.07 -11.57 19.45
C ALA A 133 10.52 -12.98 19.26
N PHE A 134 11.36 -13.98 19.03
CA PHE A 134 10.95 -15.39 18.97
C PHE A 134 10.18 -15.84 20.25
N GLY A 135 10.67 -15.41 21.44
CA GLY A 135 10.02 -15.71 22.69
C GLY A 135 8.68 -15.01 22.87
N ARG A 136 8.62 -13.70 22.53
CA ARG A 136 7.39 -12.90 22.70
C ARG A 136 6.27 -13.29 21.73
N LEU A 137 6.63 -13.72 20.51
CA LEU A 137 5.68 -14.10 19.48
C LEU A 137 5.31 -15.59 19.52
N GLU A 138 5.98 -16.36 20.42
CA GLU A 138 5.77 -17.81 20.59
C GLU A 138 5.78 -18.57 19.26
N SER A 139 6.70 -18.17 18.36
CA SER A 139 6.83 -18.72 17.01
C SER A 139 8.27 -19.11 16.75
N ASP A 140 8.47 -20.18 15.95
CA ASP A 140 9.79 -20.62 15.52
C ASP A 140 10.16 -20.10 14.12
N ASP A 141 9.26 -19.34 13.48
CA ASP A 141 9.46 -18.78 12.15
C ASP A 141 8.90 -17.35 12.11
N LEU A 142 9.78 -16.39 11.90
CA LEU A 142 9.46 -14.97 11.97
C LEU A 142 9.76 -14.25 10.65
N VAL A 143 8.98 -13.20 10.38
CA VAL A 143 9.20 -12.26 9.28
C VAL A 143 9.58 -10.91 9.85
N PHE A 144 10.74 -10.43 9.44
CA PHE A 144 11.26 -9.11 9.77
C PHE A 144 11.01 -8.17 8.59
N LYS A 145 10.30 -7.09 8.82
CA LYS A 145 9.95 -6.08 7.81
C LYS A 145 10.45 -4.71 8.24
N ARG A 146 10.95 -3.91 7.30
CA ARG A 146 11.34 -2.51 7.61
C ARG A 146 10.11 -1.73 8.09
N GLN A 147 10.31 -0.85 9.09
CA GLN A 147 9.24 0.02 9.58
C GLN A 147 8.87 1.14 8.58
N VAL A 148 9.78 1.49 7.68
CA VAL A 148 9.55 2.34 6.51
C VAL A 148 9.98 1.58 5.27
N GLY A 149 9.10 1.41 4.29
CA GLY A 149 9.38 0.68 3.05
C GLY A 149 8.15 -0.01 2.49
N ALA A 150 8.23 -0.39 1.22
CA ALA A 150 7.20 -1.07 0.46
C ALA A 150 7.80 -2.22 -0.38
N GLY A 151 6.95 -3.02 -1.05
CA GLY A 151 7.37 -4.03 -2.02
C GLY A 151 8.25 -5.16 -1.46
N ALA A 152 8.16 -5.49 -0.17
CA ALA A 152 9.01 -6.48 0.52
C ALA A 152 10.52 -6.16 0.48
N ALA A 153 10.94 -4.94 0.15
CA ALA A 153 12.34 -4.54 0.14
C ALA A 153 12.93 -4.62 1.56
N GLY A 154 14.02 -5.40 1.72
CA GLY A 154 14.66 -5.62 3.00
C GLY A 154 13.82 -6.42 4.01
N GLN A 155 12.92 -7.26 3.52
CA GLN A 155 12.20 -8.25 4.32
C GLN A 155 13.03 -9.52 4.45
N PHE A 156 13.04 -10.10 5.66
CA PHE A 156 13.73 -11.35 5.96
C PHE A 156 12.77 -12.32 6.65
N ARG A 157 12.80 -13.57 6.27
CA ARG A 157 12.19 -14.67 7.01
C ARG A 157 13.30 -15.47 7.67
N LEU A 158 13.13 -15.76 8.95
CA LEU A 158 14.13 -16.44 9.78
C LEU A 158 13.44 -17.49 10.64
N SER A 159 14.01 -18.69 10.64
CA SER A 159 13.68 -19.74 11.59
C SER A 159 14.55 -19.60 12.86
N ARG A 160 14.04 -20.05 14.00
CA ARG A 160 14.76 -20.02 15.27
C ARG A 160 16.08 -20.78 15.15
N GLY A 161 17.18 -20.12 15.50
CA GLY A 161 18.52 -20.69 15.43
C GLY A 161 19.26 -20.45 14.11
N GLU A 162 18.63 -19.86 13.11
CA GLU A 162 19.35 -19.40 11.92
C GLU A 162 20.24 -18.21 12.20
N ALA A 163 21.29 -18.06 11.40
CA ALA A 163 22.20 -16.93 11.49
C ALA A 163 21.46 -15.62 11.17
N LEU A 164 21.59 -14.62 12.04
CA LEU A 164 20.95 -13.33 11.87
C LEU A 164 21.61 -12.55 10.72
N PRO A 165 20.91 -12.21 9.64
CA PRO A 165 21.45 -11.35 8.60
C PRO A 165 21.59 -9.91 9.09
N HIS A 166 22.43 -9.13 8.41
CA HIS A 166 22.58 -7.72 8.72
C HIS A 166 21.31 -6.94 8.37
N MET A 167 20.66 -6.33 9.36
CA MET A 167 19.46 -5.53 9.24
C MET A 167 19.73 -4.12 9.81
N PRO A 168 20.14 -3.15 8.97
CA PRO A 168 20.59 -1.83 9.43
C PRO A 168 19.43 -0.90 9.81
N HIS A 169 18.18 -1.30 9.56
CA HIS A 169 17.00 -0.47 9.80
C HIS A 169 16.19 -0.96 11.00
N PRO A 170 15.38 -0.08 11.61
CA PRO A 170 14.33 -0.51 12.53
C PRO A 170 13.35 -1.48 11.84
N MET A 171 13.00 -2.56 12.55
CA MET A 171 12.17 -3.64 12.01
C MET A 171 10.90 -3.82 12.83
N MET A 172 9.81 -4.13 12.16
CA MET A 172 8.65 -4.81 12.72
C MET A 172 8.79 -6.31 12.49
N VAL A 173 8.48 -7.10 13.49
CA VAL A 173 8.68 -8.56 13.47
C VAL A 173 7.35 -9.24 13.76
N GLN A 174 6.98 -10.19 12.93
CA GLN A 174 5.70 -10.91 12.98
C GLN A 174 5.94 -12.41 12.85
N PRO A 175 5.08 -13.27 13.41
CA PRO A 175 5.12 -14.70 13.11
C PRO A 175 4.86 -14.92 11.62
N PHE A 176 5.56 -15.89 11.02
CA PHE A 176 5.23 -16.33 9.68
C PHE A 176 3.94 -17.16 9.72
N LEU A 177 2.91 -16.70 9.04
CA LEU A 177 1.62 -17.38 8.97
C LEU A 177 1.60 -18.31 7.75
N GLN A 178 1.49 -19.61 7.99
CA GLN A 178 1.45 -20.63 6.93
C GLN A 178 0.30 -20.41 5.94
N THR A 179 -0.77 -19.76 6.38
CA THR A 179 -1.93 -19.42 5.57
C THR A 179 -1.59 -18.52 4.37
N ILE A 180 -0.50 -17.72 4.45
CA ILE A 180 -0.01 -16.95 3.29
C ILE A 180 0.38 -17.86 2.11
N GLN A 181 0.87 -19.06 2.38
CA GLN A 181 1.25 -20.03 1.35
C GLN A 181 0.08 -20.88 0.87
N SER A 182 -0.86 -21.22 1.76
CA SER A 182 -2.00 -22.10 1.42
C SER A 182 -3.20 -21.35 0.86
N GLU A 183 -3.52 -20.16 1.36
CA GLU A 183 -4.66 -19.35 0.95
C GLU A 183 -4.23 -18.11 0.15
N GLY A 184 -3.11 -17.50 0.52
CA GLY A 184 -2.60 -16.25 -0.04
C GLY A 184 -2.89 -15.04 0.83
N GLU A 185 -2.58 -13.86 0.32
CA GLU A 185 -2.95 -12.57 0.88
C GLU A 185 -4.21 -12.06 0.20
N LEU A 186 -5.20 -11.66 0.99
CA LEU A 186 -6.42 -11.05 0.48
C LEU A 186 -6.26 -9.53 0.49
N SER A 187 -6.46 -8.92 -0.67
CA SER A 187 -6.45 -7.46 -0.84
C SER A 187 -7.83 -6.95 -1.13
N PHE A 188 -8.27 -5.96 -0.36
CA PHE A 188 -9.57 -5.31 -0.51
C PHE A 188 -9.35 -3.86 -0.93
N ILE A 189 -9.88 -3.48 -2.07
CA ILE A 189 -9.76 -2.13 -2.63
C ILE A 189 -11.02 -1.34 -2.32
N PHE A 190 -10.81 -0.15 -1.78
CA PHE A 190 -11.88 0.79 -1.46
C PHE A 190 -11.64 2.12 -2.18
N ILE A 191 -12.72 2.72 -2.65
CA ILE A 191 -12.73 4.03 -3.29
C ILE A 191 -13.76 4.90 -2.55
N ASP A 192 -13.33 6.03 -2.02
CA ASP A 192 -14.18 6.97 -1.28
C ASP A 192 -14.90 6.30 -0.08
N GLY A 193 -14.20 5.36 0.59
CA GLY A 193 -14.74 4.55 1.68
C GLY A 193 -15.61 3.37 1.26
N GLU A 194 -15.98 3.26 -0.02
CA GLU A 194 -16.84 2.19 -0.53
C GLU A 194 -16.03 1.05 -1.14
N PHE A 195 -16.46 -0.19 -0.86
CA PHE A 195 -15.82 -1.38 -1.43
C PHE A 195 -15.90 -1.36 -2.96
N CYS A 196 -14.76 -1.53 -3.61
CA CYS A 196 -14.64 -1.60 -5.07
C CYS A 196 -14.53 -3.04 -5.55
N HIS A 197 -13.46 -3.73 -5.18
CA HIS A 197 -13.21 -5.12 -5.54
C HIS A 197 -12.23 -5.76 -4.56
N ALA A 198 -12.03 -7.05 -4.67
CA ALA A 198 -11.05 -7.80 -3.91
C ALA A 198 -10.35 -8.83 -4.79
N LEU A 199 -9.14 -9.17 -4.39
CA LEU A 199 -8.32 -10.20 -5.02
C LEU A 199 -7.55 -10.98 -3.97
N VAL A 200 -7.09 -12.16 -4.35
CA VAL A 200 -6.12 -12.92 -3.60
C VAL A 200 -4.79 -12.92 -4.35
N LYS A 201 -3.71 -12.69 -3.62
CA LYS A 201 -2.34 -12.76 -4.12
C LYS A 201 -1.69 -14.03 -3.59
N ARG A 202 -1.16 -14.87 -4.51
CA ARG A 202 -0.47 -16.11 -4.16
C ARG A 202 0.97 -16.06 -4.62
N ALA A 203 1.89 -16.56 -3.80
CA ALA A 203 3.29 -16.66 -4.16
C ALA A 203 3.51 -17.71 -5.25
N ALA A 204 4.58 -17.54 -6.04
CA ALA A 204 5.05 -18.58 -6.92
C ALA A 204 5.47 -19.83 -6.14
N ALA A 205 5.42 -20.99 -6.77
CA ALA A 205 5.83 -22.25 -6.13
C ALA A 205 7.27 -22.15 -5.60
N GLY A 206 7.46 -22.39 -4.29
CA GLY A 206 8.76 -22.32 -3.63
C GLY A 206 9.15 -20.95 -3.07
N ASP A 207 8.33 -19.91 -3.28
CA ASP A 207 8.49 -18.58 -2.64
C ASP A 207 7.37 -18.35 -1.61
N TYR A 208 7.55 -17.35 -0.75
CA TYR A 208 6.52 -16.83 0.15
C TYR A 208 6.17 -15.37 -0.17
N ARG A 209 6.95 -14.73 -1.05
CA ARG A 209 6.70 -13.36 -1.51
C ARG A 209 5.65 -13.38 -2.62
N ILE A 210 4.64 -12.57 -2.44
CA ILE A 210 3.42 -12.59 -3.28
C ILE A 210 3.41 -11.52 -4.37
N GLN A 211 4.40 -10.62 -4.38
CA GLN A 211 4.48 -9.53 -5.35
C GLN A 211 4.73 -10.06 -6.76
N SER A 212 4.14 -9.41 -7.77
CA SER A 212 4.29 -9.75 -9.19
C SER A 212 5.75 -9.83 -9.65
N ALA A 213 6.62 -8.97 -9.09
CA ALA A 213 8.06 -8.98 -9.34
C ALA A 213 8.74 -10.32 -8.96
N TYR A 214 8.13 -11.12 -8.10
CA TYR A 214 8.62 -12.45 -7.68
C TYR A 214 7.80 -13.59 -8.29
N GLY A 215 6.99 -13.30 -9.32
CA GLY A 215 6.15 -14.29 -9.99
C GLY A 215 4.86 -14.63 -9.24
N GLY A 216 4.43 -13.77 -8.34
CA GLY A 216 3.13 -13.88 -7.69
C GLY A 216 1.99 -13.81 -8.70
N VAL A 217 0.86 -14.42 -8.36
CA VAL A 217 -0.35 -14.47 -9.17
C VAL A 217 -1.48 -13.77 -8.42
N GLU A 218 -2.16 -12.85 -9.10
CA GLU A 218 -3.35 -12.16 -8.63
C GLU A 218 -4.60 -12.79 -9.26
N GLU A 219 -5.63 -12.99 -8.44
CA GLU A 219 -6.90 -13.55 -8.87
C GLU A 219 -8.06 -12.79 -8.22
N ALA A 220 -8.98 -12.24 -9.03
CA ALA A 220 -10.17 -11.57 -8.53
C ALA A 220 -11.04 -12.55 -7.73
N ILE A 221 -11.55 -12.09 -6.58
CA ILE A 221 -12.42 -12.89 -5.72
C ILE A 221 -13.70 -12.15 -5.35
N GLN A 222 -14.73 -12.93 -5.01
CA GLN A 222 -15.89 -12.42 -4.28
C GLN A 222 -15.70 -12.74 -2.79
N PRO A 223 -15.37 -11.75 -1.95
CA PRO A 223 -15.13 -12.01 -0.53
C PRO A 223 -16.40 -12.44 0.18
N SER A 224 -16.26 -13.25 1.22
CA SER A 224 -17.38 -13.52 2.13
C SER A 224 -17.85 -12.22 2.81
N ALA A 225 -19.11 -12.18 3.23
CA ALA A 225 -19.64 -11.03 3.97
C ALA A 225 -18.84 -10.73 5.25
N GLY A 226 -18.35 -11.78 5.91
CA GLY A 226 -17.51 -11.65 7.11
C GLY A 226 -16.12 -11.07 6.80
N ASP A 227 -15.47 -11.53 5.72
CA ASP A 227 -14.16 -11.03 5.32
C ASP A 227 -14.25 -9.55 4.85
N LEU A 228 -15.29 -9.21 4.08
CA LEU A 228 -15.54 -7.83 3.68
C LEU A 228 -15.82 -6.92 4.89
N ALA A 229 -16.60 -7.39 5.87
CA ALA A 229 -16.85 -6.64 7.09
C ALA A 229 -15.56 -6.41 7.90
N ALA A 230 -14.67 -7.41 7.97
CA ALA A 230 -13.38 -7.28 8.63
C ALA A 230 -12.49 -6.23 7.96
N ALA A 231 -12.42 -6.24 6.62
CA ALA A 231 -11.66 -5.23 5.87
C ALA A 231 -12.26 -3.82 6.01
N ARG A 232 -13.58 -3.69 5.96
CA ARG A 232 -14.30 -2.42 6.13
C ARG A 232 -14.04 -1.82 7.52
N ALA A 233 -14.06 -2.64 8.56
CA ALA A 233 -13.80 -2.21 9.93
C ALA A 233 -12.42 -1.57 10.10
N ILE A 234 -11.42 -1.91 9.28
CA ILE A 234 -10.12 -1.23 9.30
C ILE A 234 -10.25 0.22 8.82
N LEU A 235 -10.95 0.45 7.70
CA LEU A 235 -11.14 1.82 7.18
C LEU A 235 -12.04 2.68 8.08
N GLU A 236 -13.00 2.08 8.74
CA GLU A 236 -13.89 2.76 9.69
C GLU A 236 -13.17 3.26 10.95
N THR A 237 -11.93 2.80 11.19
CA THR A 237 -11.06 3.38 12.23
C THR A 237 -10.47 4.74 11.85
N LEU A 238 -10.50 5.12 10.56
CA LEU A 238 -10.02 6.40 10.09
C LEU A 238 -11.05 7.50 10.32
N ASP A 239 -10.61 8.70 10.67
CA ASP A 239 -11.49 9.83 10.95
C ASP A 239 -12.28 10.28 9.71
N ASN A 240 -11.71 10.12 8.53
CA ASN A 240 -12.35 10.44 7.25
C ASN A 240 -12.03 9.35 6.22
N PRO A 241 -12.96 9.02 5.31
CA PRO A 241 -12.69 8.05 4.26
C PRO A 241 -11.63 8.59 3.30
N PRO A 242 -10.55 7.81 3.04
CA PRO A 242 -9.57 8.16 2.02
C PRO A 242 -10.20 8.10 0.63
N LEU A 243 -9.63 8.82 -0.34
CA LEU A 243 -10.09 8.71 -1.73
C LEU A 243 -9.92 7.28 -2.25
N TYR A 244 -8.83 6.64 -1.90
CA TYR A 244 -8.56 5.22 -2.18
C TYR A 244 -7.80 4.61 -1.01
N GLY A 245 -7.93 3.31 -0.88
CA GLY A 245 -7.14 2.52 0.06
C GLY A 245 -7.16 1.05 -0.31
N ARG A 246 -6.07 0.35 0.02
CA ARG A 246 -5.97 -1.10 -0.07
C ARG A 246 -5.72 -1.67 1.31
N VAL A 247 -6.59 -2.58 1.72
CA VAL A 247 -6.49 -3.31 2.99
C VAL A 247 -5.97 -4.70 2.68
N ASP A 248 -4.73 -4.98 3.06
CA ASP A 248 -4.10 -6.28 2.85
C ASP A 248 -4.20 -7.12 4.11
N MET A 249 -4.79 -8.30 4.00
CA MET A 249 -5.12 -9.18 5.12
C MET A 249 -4.68 -10.61 4.87
N VAL A 250 -4.43 -11.34 5.94
CA VAL A 250 -4.13 -12.76 5.92
C VAL A 250 -5.01 -13.49 6.93
N ARG A 251 -5.35 -14.75 6.65
CA ARG A 251 -6.14 -15.54 7.60
C ARG A 251 -5.29 -16.02 8.76
N GLY A 252 -5.72 -15.72 9.96
CA GLY A 252 -5.12 -16.23 11.20
C GLY A 252 -5.46 -17.71 11.44
N LEU A 253 -4.79 -18.32 12.41
CA LEU A 253 -5.00 -19.72 12.79
C LEU A 253 -6.41 -19.99 13.33
N ASP A 254 -7.07 -18.97 13.83
CA ASP A 254 -8.46 -19.02 14.32
C ASP A 254 -9.51 -18.84 13.20
N GLY A 255 -9.05 -18.73 11.94
CA GLY A 255 -9.90 -18.54 10.77
C GLY A 255 -10.36 -17.11 10.53
N ALA A 256 -10.05 -16.16 11.41
CA ALA A 256 -10.38 -14.75 11.20
C ALA A 256 -9.30 -14.02 10.40
N LEU A 257 -9.68 -12.97 9.65
CA LEU A 257 -8.72 -12.13 8.96
C LEU A 257 -7.96 -11.21 9.92
N LEU A 258 -6.68 -11.13 9.73
CA LEU A 258 -5.74 -10.24 10.43
C LEU A 258 -5.19 -9.22 9.45
N LEU A 259 -5.19 -7.96 9.85
CA LEU A 259 -4.57 -6.89 9.06
C LEU A 259 -3.07 -7.14 8.95
N MET A 260 -2.58 -7.11 7.74
CA MET A 260 -1.17 -7.20 7.39
C MET A 260 -0.59 -5.83 7.07
N GLU A 261 -1.31 -5.07 6.23
CA GLU A 261 -0.94 -3.73 5.82
C GLU A 261 -2.18 -2.92 5.39
N LEU A 262 -2.16 -1.60 5.64
CA LEU A 262 -3.11 -0.64 5.10
C LEU A 262 -2.32 0.32 4.22
N GLU A 263 -2.56 0.27 2.91
CA GLU A 263 -1.87 1.12 1.94
C GLU A 263 -2.76 2.29 1.50
N LEU A 264 -2.33 3.49 1.86
CA LEU A 264 -3.05 4.75 1.57
C LEU A 264 -2.20 5.73 0.75
N ILE A 265 -0.96 5.37 0.39
CA ILE A 265 -0.03 6.24 -0.31
C ILE A 265 -0.03 5.91 -1.80
N GLU A 266 0.60 4.81 -2.18
CA GLU A 266 0.87 4.46 -3.58
C GLU A 266 0.50 3.01 -3.94
N PRO A 267 -0.63 2.47 -3.44
CA PRO A 267 -0.99 1.09 -3.74
C PRO A 267 -1.22 0.87 -5.24
N TYR A 268 -0.72 -0.23 -5.77
CA TYR A 268 -1.29 -0.75 -7.00
C TYR A 268 -2.72 -1.23 -6.70
N LEU A 269 -3.68 -0.71 -7.47
CA LEU A 269 -5.11 -0.92 -7.20
C LEU A 269 -5.75 -1.97 -8.10
N TYR A 270 -4.95 -2.77 -8.80
CA TYR A 270 -5.37 -3.96 -9.55
C TYR A 270 -6.56 -3.72 -10.50
N PRO A 271 -6.41 -2.84 -11.51
CA PRO A 271 -7.51 -2.49 -12.41
C PRO A 271 -7.96 -3.63 -13.33
N LEU A 272 -7.16 -4.68 -13.50
CA LEU A 272 -7.55 -5.87 -14.28
C LEU A 272 -8.50 -6.77 -13.50
N GLU A 273 -8.32 -6.87 -12.18
CA GLU A 273 -9.14 -7.64 -11.24
C GLU A 273 -10.42 -6.86 -10.85
N GLY A 274 -10.39 -5.52 -10.98
CA GLY A 274 -11.50 -4.62 -10.70
C GLY A 274 -11.77 -3.62 -11.83
N PRO A 275 -12.44 -4.01 -12.92
CA PRO A 275 -12.65 -3.13 -14.09
C PRO A 275 -13.47 -1.87 -13.77
N ASP A 276 -14.23 -1.87 -12.68
CA ASP A 276 -14.98 -0.69 -12.20
C ASP A 276 -14.10 0.34 -11.46
N LEU A 277 -12.82 0.07 -11.24
CA LEU A 277 -11.89 0.96 -10.51
C LEU A 277 -11.88 2.37 -11.11
N GLY A 278 -11.60 2.48 -12.41
CA GLY A 278 -11.52 3.77 -13.09
C GLY A 278 -12.80 4.58 -13.01
N PRO A 279 -13.98 4.01 -13.40
CA PRO A 279 -15.28 4.66 -13.24
C PRO A 279 -15.60 5.12 -11.82
N ARG A 280 -15.31 4.30 -10.81
CA ARG A 280 -15.53 4.64 -9.38
C ARG A 280 -14.61 5.75 -8.90
N LEU A 281 -13.30 5.67 -9.22
CA LEU A 281 -12.33 6.70 -8.83
C LEU A 281 -12.65 8.05 -9.50
N ALA A 282 -13.00 8.04 -10.80
CA ALA A 282 -13.42 9.24 -11.50
C ALA A 282 -14.70 9.84 -10.93
N ALA A 283 -15.66 9.01 -10.53
CA ALA A 283 -16.89 9.49 -9.87
C ALA A 283 -16.62 10.10 -8.49
N ALA A 284 -15.77 9.45 -7.68
CA ALA A 284 -15.35 9.96 -6.38
C ALA A 284 -14.59 11.29 -6.50
N MET A 285 -13.65 11.37 -7.45
CA MET A 285 -12.91 12.60 -7.73
C MET A 285 -13.84 13.73 -8.13
N ALA A 286 -14.78 13.49 -9.06
CA ALA A 286 -15.73 14.50 -9.49
C ALA A 286 -16.59 15.05 -8.34
N ARG A 287 -17.01 14.20 -7.38
CA ARG A 287 -17.75 14.65 -6.18
C ARG A 287 -16.89 15.52 -5.27
N ARG A 288 -15.60 15.19 -5.10
CA ARG A 288 -14.69 15.87 -4.15
C ARG A 288 -14.20 17.23 -4.67
N ILE A 289 -14.13 17.42 -5.99
CA ILE A 289 -13.65 18.69 -6.58
C ILE A 289 -14.78 19.59 -7.11
N GLY A 290 -16.03 19.16 -7.00
CA GLY A 290 -17.23 19.96 -7.36
C GLY A 290 -17.48 20.02 -8.86
#